data_60405e24f1ed84b44e19a11574be562d
#
_entry.id   60405e24f1ed84b44e19a11574be562d
#
_cell.length_a   1.000
_cell.length_b   1.000
_cell.length_c   1.000
_cell.angle_alpha   90.00
_cell.angle_beta   90.00
_cell.angle_gamma   90.00
#
_symmetry.space_group_name_H-M   'P 1'
#
loop_
_entity.id
_entity.type
_entity.pdbx_description
1 polymer ?
#
loop_
_entity_poly.entity_id
_entity_poly.type
_entity_poly.pdbx_seq_one_letter_code
_entity_poly.pdbx_strand_id
1 'polypeptide(L)'
;MADDSNKDRLYADAHELVPDFVFDDRVARVFPDMINRSVPGYGTIINMIGTLAAQYVKDGSYCYDLGCSLGAASMAIHSAIEAVDVVLVGVDNSPAMLARAKANLTQCRPDPAIELICADIRDVTIQQASMVVLNFTLQFLPAGERTGI
;
A
#
# COMPACT_ATOMS: atom_id res chain seq x y z
N MET A 1 -7.97 25.08 -15.06
CA MET A 1 -8.43 23.81 -15.66
C MET A 1 -7.88 22.69 -14.80
N ALA A 2 -8.74 21.97 -14.11
CA ALA A 2 -8.31 20.77 -13.37
C ALA A 2 -7.90 19.73 -14.41
N ASP A 3 -6.70 19.17 -14.28
CA ASP A 3 -6.20 18.09 -15.11
C ASP A 3 -7.08 16.85 -14.91
N ASP A 4 -7.93 16.55 -15.88
CA ASP A 4 -8.89 15.42 -15.85
C ASP A 4 -8.20 14.07 -16.13
N SER A 5 -6.87 14.07 -16.33
CA SER A 5 -6.08 12.88 -16.71
C SER A 5 -5.96 11.83 -15.58
N ASN A 6 -6.22 12.22 -14.33
CA ASN A 6 -6.14 11.36 -13.14
C ASN A 6 -7.50 10.85 -12.62
N LYS A 7 -8.59 11.15 -13.30
CA LYS A 7 -9.91 10.63 -12.94
C LYS A 7 -10.08 9.19 -13.39
N ASP A 8 -10.63 8.37 -12.49
CA ASP A 8 -11.00 7.00 -12.81
C ASP A 8 -12.17 6.96 -13.79
N ARG A 9 -11.89 6.51 -15.01
CA ARG A 9 -12.85 6.23 -16.09
C ARG A 9 -12.61 4.85 -16.72
N LEU A 10 -11.88 3.97 -16.04
CA LEU A 10 -11.44 2.69 -16.56
C LEU A 10 -12.58 1.81 -17.10
N TYR A 11 -13.78 1.94 -16.53
CA TYR A 11 -14.98 1.21 -16.93
C TYR A 11 -16.07 2.11 -17.52
N ALA A 12 -15.75 3.36 -17.88
CA ALA A 12 -16.71 4.28 -18.48
C ALA A 12 -16.99 3.93 -19.95
N ASP A 13 -16.06 3.27 -20.62
CA ASP A 13 -16.22 2.77 -21.98
C ASP A 13 -16.79 1.34 -21.97
N ALA A 14 -17.68 1.04 -22.91
CA ALA A 14 -18.27 -0.30 -23.05
C ALA A 14 -17.17 -1.29 -23.48
N HIS A 15 -16.76 -2.19 -22.59
CA HIS A 15 -15.91 -3.33 -22.90
C HIS A 15 -16.79 -4.54 -23.23
N GLU A 16 -16.48 -5.25 -24.31
CA GLU A 16 -17.20 -6.49 -24.68
C GLU A 16 -17.00 -7.62 -23.64
N LEU A 17 -15.90 -7.56 -22.86
CA LEU A 17 -15.61 -8.45 -21.74
C LEU A 17 -14.95 -7.60 -20.63
N VAL A 18 -15.45 -7.72 -19.41
CA VAL A 18 -14.77 -7.14 -18.24
C VAL A 18 -13.63 -8.09 -17.87
N PRO A 19 -12.36 -7.74 -18.13
CA PRO A 19 -11.23 -8.58 -17.75
C PRO A 19 -11.11 -8.64 -16.22
N ASP A 20 -10.44 -9.68 -15.72
CA ASP A 20 -10.06 -9.73 -14.32
C ASP A 20 -9.31 -8.45 -13.93
N PHE A 21 -9.58 -7.91 -12.74
CA PHE A 21 -9.00 -6.66 -12.30
C PHE A 21 -7.48 -6.80 -12.12
N VAL A 22 -6.72 -6.09 -12.96
CA VAL A 22 -5.25 -6.12 -12.96
C VAL A 22 -4.71 -4.76 -12.54
N PHE A 23 -3.83 -4.73 -11.57
CA PHE A 23 -3.13 -3.53 -11.09
C PHE A 23 -1.99 -3.14 -12.05
N ASP A 24 -2.35 -2.72 -13.28
CA ASP A 24 -1.43 -2.24 -14.31
C ASP A 24 -1.12 -0.74 -14.19
N ASP A 25 -0.33 -0.19 -15.13
CA ASP A 25 0.02 1.24 -15.16
C ASP A 25 -1.20 2.16 -15.29
N ARG A 26 -2.28 1.73 -15.94
CA ARG A 26 -3.50 2.51 -16.10
C ARG A 26 -4.23 2.62 -14.78
N VAL A 27 -4.39 1.47 -14.09
CA VAL A 27 -4.98 1.42 -12.74
C VAL A 27 -4.14 2.22 -11.77
N ALA A 28 -2.83 2.02 -11.75
CA ALA A 28 -1.93 2.74 -10.85
C ALA A 28 -2.02 4.27 -11.00
N ARG A 29 -2.35 4.76 -12.19
CA ARG A 29 -2.50 6.20 -12.48
C ARG A 29 -3.74 6.80 -11.85
N VAL A 30 -4.86 6.10 -11.90
CA VAL A 30 -6.16 6.58 -11.41
C VAL A 30 -6.50 6.06 -10.00
N PHE A 31 -5.67 5.18 -9.44
CA PHE A 31 -5.91 4.51 -8.17
C PHE A 31 -6.24 5.47 -7.02
N PRO A 32 -5.56 6.64 -6.86
CA PRO A 32 -5.92 7.57 -5.79
C PRO A 32 -7.37 8.08 -5.89
N ASP A 33 -7.83 8.41 -7.09
CA ASP A 33 -9.22 8.83 -7.31
C ASP A 33 -10.18 7.66 -7.10
N MET A 34 -9.86 6.50 -7.64
CA MET A 34 -10.67 5.28 -7.52
C MET A 34 -10.88 4.88 -6.05
N ILE A 35 -9.81 4.78 -5.26
CA ILE A 35 -9.89 4.31 -3.88
C ILE A 35 -10.64 5.31 -2.99
N ASN A 36 -10.43 6.61 -3.18
CA ASN A 36 -11.13 7.65 -2.42
C ASN A 36 -12.62 7.70 -2.72
N ARG A 37 -13.03 7.34 -3.94
CA ARG A 37 -14.44 7.27 -4.33
C ARG A 37 -15.11 5.95 -3.93
N SER A 38 -14.34 4.86 -3.91
CA SER A 38 -14.87 3.51 -3.64
C SER A 38 -14.91 3.18 -2.15
N VAL A 39 -14.03 3.78 -1.34
CA VAL A 39 -13.91 3.48 0.10
C VAL A 39 -14.19 4.75 0.91
N PRO A 40 -15.41 4.93 1.42
CA PRO A 40 -15.71 6.03 2.33
C PRO A 40 -14.79 6.03 3.56
N GLY A 41 -14.17 7.18 3.85
CA GLY A 41 -13.28 7.30 5.01
C GLY A 41 -11.87 6.70 4.80
N TYR A 42 -11.45 6.42 3.57
CA TYR A 42 -10.12 5.88 3.28
C TYR A 42 -8.99 6.70 3.94
N GLY A 43 -9.03 8.03 3.82
CA GLY A 43 -8.06 8.91 4.48
C GLY A 43 -8.03 8.76 6.00
N THR A 44 -9.19 8.55 6.64
CA THR A 44 -9.29 8.29 8.08
C THR A 44 -8.62 6.97 8.45
N ILE A 45 -8.79 5.93 7.63
CA ILE A 45 -8.14 4.63 7.84
C ILE A 45 -6.62 4.79 7.75
N ILE A 46 -6.13 5.48 6.74
CA ILE A 46 -4.68 5.74 6.57
C ILE A 46 -4.12 6.52 7.79
N ASN A 47 -4.81 7.55 8.25
CA ASN A 47 -4.41 8.30 9.44
C ASN A 47 -4.39 7.42 10.70
N MET A 48 -5.36 6.53 10.84
CA MET A 48 -5.42 5.60 11.97
C MET A 48 -4.25 4.59 11.94
N ILE A 49 -3.87 4.11 10.76
CA ILE A 49 -2.67 3.27 10.60
C ILE A 49 -1.43 4.00 11.13
N GLY A 50 -1.24 5.27 10.77
CA GLY A 50 -0.15 6.09 11.31
C GLY A 50 -0.22 6.23 12.84
N THR A 51 -1.40 6.49 13.39
CA THR A 51 -1.60 6.59 14.86
C THR A 51 -1.23 5.30 15.57
N LEU A 52 -1.64 4.14 15.04
CA LEU A 52 -1.27 2.84 15.58
C LEU A 52 0.23 2.58 15.45
N ALA A 53 0.83 2.97 14.33
CA ALA A 53 2.28 2.84 14.14
C ALA A 53 3.07 3.64 15.19
N ALA A 54 2.69 4.87 15.47
CA ALA A 54 3.31 5.69 16.52
C ALA A 54 3.24 5.02 17.91
N GLN A 55 2.21 4.21 18.15
CA GLN A 55 1.99 3.55 19.43
C GLN A 55 2.70 2.19 19.54
N TYR A 56 2.76 1.42 18.46
CA TYR A 56 3.16 0.01 18.53
C TYR A 56 4.50 -0.31 17.87
N VAL A 57 5.00 0.52 16.95
CA VAL A 57 6.30 0.29 16.32
C VAL A 57 7.41 0.51 17.35
N LYS A 58 8.38 -0.42 17.38
CA LYS A 58 9.45 -0.48 18.37
C LYS A 58 10.81 -0.29 17.73
N ASP A 59 11.75 0.21 18.50
CA ASP A 59 13.15 0.34 18.09
C ASP A 59 13.74 -0.99 17.63
N GLY A 60 14.55 -0.94 16.58
CA GLY A 60 15.25 -2.10 16.02
C GLY A 60 14.34 -3.15 15.40
N SER A 61 13.10 -2.80 15.05
CA SER A 61 12.12 -3.74 14.50
C SER A 61 11.80 -3.49 13.04
N TYR A 62 11.05 -4.43 12.46
CA TYR A 62 10.45 -4.28 11.14
C TYR A 62 8.98 -3.89 11.24
N CYS A 63 8.54 -3.10 10.27
CA CYS A 63 7.13 -2.81 10.04
C CYS A 63 6.79 -3.20 8.60
N TYR A 64 5.78 -4.03 8.40
CA TYR A 64 5.40 -4.53 7.08
C TYR A 64 4.08 -3.93 6.61
N ASP A 65 4.05 -3.47 5.35
CA ASP A 65 2.85 -3.04 4.64
C ASP A 65 2.62 -4.02 3.48
N LEU A 66 1.79 -5.04 3.72
CA LEU A 66 1.52 -6.13 2.79
C LEU A 66 0.37 -5.77 1.84
N GLY A 67 0.69 -5.60 0.57
CA GLY A 67 -0.19 -4.99 -0.42
C GLY A 67 -0.11 -3.46 -0.35
N CYS A 68 1.12 -2.93 -0.35
CA CYS A 68 1.36 -1.51 -0.09
C CYS A 68 0.84 -0.57 -1.20
N SER A 69 0.52 -1.09 -2.38
CA SER A 69 -0.02 -0.30 -3.50
C SER A 69 0.86 0.92 -3.80
N LEU A 70 0.30 2.12 -3.75
CA LEU A 70 1.03 3.38 -3.97
C LEU A 70 1.78 3.90 -2.73
N GLY A 71 1.82 3.13 -1.63
CA GLY A 71 2.54 3.45 -0.42
C GLY A 71 1.83 4.40 0.54
N ALA A 72 0.51 4.56 0.46
CA ALA A 72 -0.22 5.49 1.33
C ALA A 72 -0.09 5.11 2.81
N ALA A 73 -0.28 3.84 3.16
CA ALA A 73 -0.11 3.36 4.53
C ALA A 73 1.37 3.46 4.94
N SER A 74 2.30 3.06 4.07
CA SER A 74 3.73 3.20 4.30
C SER A 74 4.15 4.64 4.62
N MET A 75 3.63 5.64 3.89
CA MET A 75 3.90 7.06 4.16
C MET A 75 3.34 7.50 5.52
N ALA A 76 2.13 7.07 5.86
CA ALA A 76 1.51 7.40 7.14
C ALA A 76 2.31 6.82 8.33
N ILE A 77 2.74 5.57 8.21
CA ILE A 77 3.60 4.91 9.20
C ILE A 77 4.92 5.68 9.32
N HIS A 78 5.61 5.89 8.21
CA HIS A 78 6.90 6.57 8.17
C HIS A 78 6.85 7.97 8.83
N SER A 79 5.76 8.71 8.59
CA SER A 79 5.61 10.06 9.14
C SER A 79 5.28 10.08 10.63
N ALA A 80 4.70 9.00 11.15
CA ALA A 80 4.17 8.94 12.51
C ALA A 80 5.13 8.32 13.53
N ILE A 81 6.03 7.43 13.10
CA ILE A 81 6.93 6.71 14.02
C ILE A 81 8.10 7.58 14.47
N GLU A 82 8.42 7.48 15.77
CA GLU A 82 9.58 8.07 16.40
C GLU A 82 10.63 7.02 16.80
N ALA A 83 10.28 5.75 16.66
CA ALA A 83 11.16 4.62 16.93
C ALA A 83 12.40 4.67 16.01
N VAL A 84 13.56 4.30 16.55
CA VAL A 84 14.86 4.32 15.86
C VAL A 84 15.24 2.94 15.34
N ASP A 85 16.11 2.91 14.33
CA ASP A 85 16.59 1.65 13.71
C ASP A 85 15.44 0.76 13.17
N VAL A 86 14.37 1.39 12.68
CA VAL A 86 13.22 0.69 12.08
C VAL A 86 13.41 0.54 10.58
N VAL A 87 13.05 -0.63 10.06
CA VAL A 87 12.93 -0.86 8.61
C VAL A 87 11.46 -1.03 8.25
N LEU A 88 10.95 -0.16 7.39
CA LEU A 88 9.61 -0.27 6.83
C LEU A 88 9.67 -1.04 5.51
N VAL A 89 8.99 -2.17 5.42
CA VAL A 89 8.97 -3.05 4.24
C VAL A 89 7.61 -2.96 3.57
N GLY A 90 7.56 -2.38 2.38
CA GLY A 90 6.38 -2.36 1.51
C GLY A 90 6.42 -3.50 0.51
N VAL A 91 5.39 -4.31 0.47
CA VAL A 91 5.28 -5.46 -0.44
C VAL A 91 4.08 -5.30 -1.35
N ASP A 92 4.26 -5.49 -2.65
CA ASP A 92 3.18 -5.56 -3.63
C ASP A 92 3.60 -6.44 -4.81
N ASN A 93 2.66 -7.14 -5.42
CA ASN A 93 2.96 -7.98 -6.58
C ASN A 93 2.88 -7.23 -7.92
N SER A 94 2.47 -5.95 -7.90
CA SER A 94 2.40 -5.09 -9.08
C SER A 94 3.64 -4.21 -9.22
N PRO A 95 4.50 -4.44 -10.24
CA PRO A 95 5.62 -3.55 -10.53
C PRO A 95 5.20 -2.10 -10.78
N ALA A 96 4.03 -1.89 -11.41
CA ALA A 96 3.48 -0.57 -11.69
C ALA A 96 3.12 0.20 -10.41
N MET A 97 2.49 -0.49 -9.44
CA MET A 97 2.20 0.10 -8.13
C MET A 97 3.48 0.45 -7.39
N LEU A 98 4.46 -0.46 -7.35
CA LEU A 98 5.74 -0.23 -6.66
C LEU A 98 6.56 0.90 -7.28
N ALA A 99 6.56 1.05 -8.60
CA ALA A 99 7.24 2.16 -9.26
C ALA A 99 6.68 3.52 -8.78
N ARG A 100 5.36 3.62 -8.62
CA ARG A 100 4.70 4.81 -8.09
C ARG A 100 4.88 4.96 -6.59
N ALA A 101 4.79 3.88 -5.82
CA ALA A 101 5.10 3.89 -4.39
C ALA A 101 6.52 4.44 -4.15
N LYS A 102 7.50 3.96 -4.92
CA LYS A 102 8.87 4.46 -4.86
C LYS A 102 8.94 5.96 -5.11
N ALA A 103 8.27 6.46 -6.15
CA ALA A 103 8.24 7.90 -6.45
C ALA A 103 7.60 8.71 -5.31
N ASN A 104 6.51 8.23 -4.73
CA ASN A 104 5.84 8.88 -3.60
C ASN A 104 6.73 8.90 -2.34
N LEU A 105 7.41 7.80 -2.07
CA LEU A 105 8.23 7.63 -0.86
C LEU A 105 9.59 8.33 -0.95
N THR A 106 10.07 8.72 -2.15
CA THR A 106 11.30 9.51 -2.30
C THR A 106 11.24 10.88 -1.62
N GLN A 107 10.05 11.38 -1.32
CA GLN A 107 9.86 12.64 -0.59
C GLN A 107 9.93 12.46 0.93
N CYS A 108 9.96 11.24 1.41
CA CYS A 108 10.11 10.92 2.82
C CYS A 108 11.55 11.20 3.28
N ARG A 109 11.73 11.48 4.57
CA ARG A 109 13.06 11.55 5.16
C ARG A 109 13.77 10.20 5.04
N PRO A 110 15.11 10.15 5.07
CA PRO A 110 15.85 8.91 4.87
C PRO A 110 15.72 7.89 6.02
N ASP A 111 15.27 8.33 7.18
CA ASP A 111 15.06 7.50 8.35
C ASP A 111 13.60 7.62 8.83
N PRO A 112 12.91 6.51 9.08
CA PRO A 112 13.35 5.11 8.93
C PRO A 112 13.61 4.67 7.48
N ALA A 113 14.43 3.65 7.31
CA ALA A 113 14.69 3.04 6.00
C ALA A 113 13.42 2.42 5.43
N ILE A 114 13.21 2.56 4.12
CA ILE A 114 12.08 1.97 3.39
C ILE A 114 12.60 1.02 2.33
N GLU A 115 12.15 -0.23 2.40
CA GLU A 115 12.41 -1.27 1.42
C GLU A 115 11.13 -1.61 0.66
N LEU A 116 11.21 -1.71 -0.67
CA LEU A 116 10.09 -2.12 -1.51
C LEU A 116 10.40 -3.45 -2.17
N ILE A 117 9.53 -4.44 -1.99
CA ILE A 117 9.67 -5.81 -2.48
C ILE A 117 8.54 -6.10 -3.46
N CYS A 118 8.91 -6.48 -4.70
CA CYS A 118 7.95 -6.98 -5.68
C CYS A 118 7.78 -8.49 -5.48
N ALA A 119 6.75 -8.88 -4.75
CA ALA A 119 6.48 -10.28 -4.44
C ALA A 119 4.99 -10.50 -4.10
N ASP A 120 4.58 -11.76 -4.14
CA ASP A 120 3.34 -12.19 -3.51
C ASP A 120 3.52 -12.13 -1.99
N ILE A 121 2.54 -11.60 -1.27
CA ILE A 121 2.62 -11.49 0.21
C ILE A 121 2.73 -12.84 0.90
N ARG A 122 2.30 -13.92 0.24
CA ARG A 122 2.40 -15.31 0.75
C ARG A 122 3.84 -15.84 0.74
N ASP A 123 4.70 -15.26 -0.09
CA ASP A 123 6.11 -15.67 -0.24
C ASP A 123 7.06 -14.85 0.64
N VAL A 124 6.53 -13.88 1.39
CA VAL A 124 7.33 -13.00 2.25
C VAL A 124 7.44 -13.57 3.66
N THR A 125 8.66 -13.74 4.13
CA THR A 125 8.92 -14.14 5.51
C THR A 125 8.88 -12.92 6.43
N ILE A 126 7.96 -12.92 7.39
CA ILE A 126 7.84 -11.87 8.40
C ILE A 126 8.79 -12.18 9.56
N GLN A 127 9.70 -11.26 9.84
CA GLN A 127 10.69 -11.40 10.92
C GLN A 127 10.73 -10.14 11.79
N GLN A 128 10.84 -10.32 13.10
CA GLN A 128 11.02 -9.24 14.08
C GLN A 128 10.04 -8.06 13.88
N ALA A 129 8.83 -8.35 13.43
CA ALA A 129 7.83 -7.35 13.17
C ALA A 129 7.22 -6.82 14.46
N SER A 130 7.19 -5.51 14.63
CA SER A 130 6.38 -4.85 15.66
C SER A 130 5.00 -4.46 15.14
N MET A 131 4.85 -4.32 13.81
CA MET A 131 3.57 -4.03 13.15
C MET A 131 3.51 -4.68 11.77
N VAL A 132 2.35 -5.24 11.43
CA VAL A 132 2.04 -5.73 10.07
C VAL A 132 0.70 -5.15 9.65
N VAL A 133 0.66 -4.53 8.48
CA VAL A 133 -0.54 -3.93 7.90
C VAL A 133 -0.99 -4.70 6.68
N LEU A 134 -2.28 -5.03 6.61
CA LEU A 134 -2.96 -5.58 5.44
C LEU A 134 -4.20 -4.72 5.16
N ASN A 135 -3.98 -3.55 4.56
CA ASN A 135 -5.05 -2.59 4.31
C ASN A 135 -5.76 -2.88 2.99
N PHE A 136 -6.94 -3.48 3.04
CA PHE A 136 -7.73 -3.93 1.88
C PHE A 136 -7.01 -4.94 0.97
N THR A 137 -6.10 -5.73 1.51
CA THR A 137 -5.27 -6.69 0.76
C THR A 137 -5.91 -8.08 0.68
N LEU A 138 -6.42 -8.58 1.82
CA LEU A 138 -6.90 -9.96 1.93
C LEU A 138 -8.04 -10.29 0.96
N GLN A 139 -8.82 -9.31 0.53
CA GLN A 139 -9.94 -9.50 -0.41
C GLN A 139 -9.49 -9.99 -1.79
N PHE A 140 -8.22 -9.74 -2.17
CA PHE A 140 -7.64 -10.17 -3.44
C PHE A 140 -7.03 -11.57 -3.39
N LEU A 141 -7.05 -12.21 -2.23
CA LEU A 141 -6.59 -13.59 -2.07
C LEU A 141 -7.76 -14.57 -2.10
N PRO A 142 -7.56 -15.77 -2.67
CA PRO A 142 -8.54 -16.84 -2.57
C PRO A 142 -8.92 -17.10 -1.11
N ALA A 143 -10.22 -17.31 -0.85
CA ALA A 143 -10.72 -17.42 0.53
C ALA A 143 -10.00 -18.53 1.35
N GLY A 144 -9.66 -19.65 0.70
CA GLY A 144 -8.98 -20.78 1.34
C GLY A 144 -7.50 -20.52 1.68
N GLU A 145 -6.91 -19.44 1.14
CA GLU A 145 -5.50 -19.13 1.34
C GLU A 145 -5.26 -18.01 2.37
N ARG A 146 -6.34 -17.33 2.79
CA ARG A 146 -6.24 -16.19 3.71
C ARG A 146 -5.79 -16.55 5.13
N THR A 147 -5.94 -17.80 5.52
CA THR A 147 -5.56 -18.28 6.85
C THR A 147 -4.10 -18.71 6.97
N GLY A 148 -3.36 -18.71 5.86
CA GLY A 148 -1.95 -19.10 5.80
C GLY A 148 -0.97 -17.93 5.77
N ILE A 149 -1.45 -16.69 6.02
CA ILE A 149 -0.66 -15.47 6.00
C ILE A 149 -0.31 -15.02 7.40
#